data_9a250c4ec5846e5f789f22961e104f76
#
_entry.id   9a250c4ec5846e5f789f22961e104f76
#
_cell.length_a   1.000
_cell.length_b   1.000
_cell.length_c   1.000
_cell.angle_alpha   90.00
_cell.angle_beta   90.00
_cell.angle_gamma   90.00
#
_symmetry.space_group_name_H-M   'P 1'
#
loop_
_entity.id
_entity.type
_entity.pdbx_description
1 polymer ?
#
loop_
_entity_poly.entity_id
_entity_poly.type
_entity_poly.pdbx_seq_one_letter_code
_entity_poly.pdbx_strand_id
1 'polypeptide(L)'
;MIQATQLRPGMIIVHEKDLYRVTAVHHLTPGNKRGFMQTKMKSLRTGVGTEYKFRSEDRVDQAILQTRQMQYLYAEGDMHTFMDTENYEQMTLSADHIGDLLPYLLPNHVVEVELYEGKPVGISPPSTVDLEVIDTEPSMKGATASASYKPAKLETGVTIQVPPFVQIGDKVRVDPAERTYLERVK
;
A
#
# COMPACT_ATOMS: atom_id res chain seq x y z
N MET A 1 -3.17 -15.14 20.20
CA MET A 1 -1.70 -15.22 20.52
C MET A 1 -1.06 -16.38 19.79
N ILE A 2 0.05 -16.13 19.10
CA ILE A 2 0.92 -17.12 18.45
C ILE A 2 2.33 -17.07 19.05
N GLN A 3 3.11 -18.13 18.87
CA GLN A 3 4.53 -18.07 19.26
C GLN A 3 5.33 -17.23 18.25
N ALA A 4 6.37 -16.54 18.71
CA ALA A 4 7.22 -15.73 17.83
C ALA A 4 7.83 -16.52 16.67
N THR A 5 8.07 -17.80 16.84
CA THR A 5 8.54 -18.73 15.80
C THR A 5 7.53 -18.94 14.65
N GLN A 6 6.28 -18.62 14.87
CA GLN A 6 5.19 -18.73 13.88
C GLN A 6 5.00 -17.43 13.08
N LEU A 7 5.71 -16.36 13.41
CA LEU A 7 5.66 -15.11 12.65
C LEU A 7 6.08 -15.33 11.19
N ARG A 8 5.34 -14.72 10.28
CA ARG A 8 5.61 -14.73 8.84
C ARG A 8 5.43 -13.33 8.26
N PRO A 9 6.14 -12.97 7.20
CA PRO A 9 5.88 -11.75 6.45
C PRO A 9 4.41 -11.68 6.00
N GLY A 10 3.83 -10.48 6.07
CA GLY A 10 2.42 -10.22 5.78
C GLY A 10 1.49 -10.31 7.00
N MET A 11 1.88 -10.97 8.07
CA MET A 11 1.06 -11.02 9.29
C MET A 11 0.98 -9.64 9.95
N ILE A 12 -0.18 -9.37 10.54
CA ILE A 12 -0.39 -8.19 11.39
C ILE A 12 -0.31 -8.62 12.85
N ILE A 13 0.44 -7.89 13.64
CA ILE A 13 0.61 -8.13 15.06
C ILE A 13 0.34 -6.88 15.88
N VAL A 14 -0.10 -7.07 17.12
CA VAL A 14 -0.18 -6.01 18.12
C VAL A 14 1.14 -5.96 18.89
N HIS A 15 1.84 -4.85 18.84
CA HIS A 15 3.06 -4.62 19.58
C HIS A 15 3.02 -3.21 20.20
N GLU A 16 3.28 -3.09 21.50
CA GLU A 16 3.22 -1.81 22.23
C GLU A 16 1.91 -1.02 22.02
N LYS A 17 0.78 -1.74 21.95
CA LYS A 17 -0.58 -1.19 21.72
C LYS A 17 -0.79 -0.57 20.33
N ASP A 18 0.09 -0.81 19.36
CA ASP A 18 -0.05 -0.39 17.98
C ASP A 18 -0.05 -1.60 17.05
N LEU A 19 -0.55 -1.43 15.83
CA LEU A 19 -0.62 -2.47 14.82
C LEU A 19 0.58 -2.38 13.88
N TYR A 20 1.25 -3.51 13.68
CA TYR A 20 2.41 -3.62 12.81
C TYR A 20 2.22 -4.72 11.78
N ARG A 21 2.56 -4.43 10.54
CA ARG A 21 2.69 -5.43 9.47
C ARG A 21 4.11 -5.98 9.48
N VAL A 22 4.25 -7.29 9.65
CA VAL A 22 5.54 -7.97 9.58
C VAL A 22 6.03 -7.97 8.13
N THR A 23 7.23 -7.43 7.90
CA THR A 23 7.84 -7.35 6.57
C THR A 23 8.92 -8.40 6.33
N ALA A 24 9.67 -8.74 7.37
CA ALA A 24 10.66 -9.81 7.31
C ALA A 24 10.87 -10.45 8.69
N VAL A 25 11.23 -11.72 8.69
CA VAL A 25 11.53 -12.49 9.91
C VAL A 25 12.79 -13.34 9.69
N HIS A 26 13.74 -13.22 10.60
CA HIS A 26 14.94 -14.03 10.62
C HIS A 26 15.06 -14.76 11.94
N HIS A 27 15.12 -16.09 11.89
CA HIS A 27 15.39 -16.91 13.08
C HIS A 27 16.89 -17.00 13.28
N LEU A 28 17.36 -16.52 14.42
CA LEU A 28 18.77 -16.54 14.80
C LEU A 28 18.96 -17.40 16.05
N THR A 29 19.80 -18.42 15.93
CA THR A 29 20.15 -19.31 17.04
C THR A 29 21.65 -19.24 17.27
N PRO A 30 22.15 -18.30 18.08
CA PRO A 30 23.58 -18.17 18.33
C PRO A 30 24.07 -19.27 19.28
N GLY A 31 24.79 -20.27 18.73
CA GLY A 31 25.50 -21.31 19.52
C GLY A 31 24.66 -21.92 20.65
N ASN A 32 25.22 -22.00 21.87
CA ASN A 32 24.55 -22.53 23.07
C ASN A 32 23.55 -21.54 23.74
N LYS A 33 23.06 -20.52 23.03
CA LYS A 33 22.12 -19.52 23.56
C LYS A 33 20.71 -19.74 23.01
N ARG A 34 19.71 -19.22 23.76
CA ARG A 34 18.30 -19.25 23.32
C ARG A 34 18.15 -18.54 21.98
N GLY A 35 17.37 -19.12 21.07
CA GLY A 35 17.03 -18.53 19.78
C GLY A 35 16.15 -17.30 19.92
N PHE A 36 16.23 -16.40 18.95
CA PHE A 36 15.33 -15.25 18.86
C PHE A 36 14.91 -15.00 17.40
N MET A 37 13.75 -14.38 17.25
CA MET A 37 13.18 -13.99 15.98
C MET A 37 13.42 -12.49 15.78
N GLN A 38 14.35 -12.16 14.88
CA GLN A 38 14.56 -10.78 14.44
C GLN A 38 13.50 -10.43 13.43
N THR A 39 12.58 -9.55 13.84
CA THR A 39 11.38 -9.24 13.07
C THR A 39 11.43 -7.78 12.62
N LYS A 40 11.43 -7.58 11.30
CA LYS A 40 11.21 -6.25 10.72
C LYS A 40 9.71 -6.07 10.52
N MET A 41 9.20 -4.91 10.90
CA MET A 41 7.78 -4.62 10.83
C MET A 41 7.55 -3.15 10.55
N LYS A 42 6.38 -2.82 10.00
CA LYS A 42 5.97 -1.46 9.63
C LYS A 42 4.68 -1.12 10.37
N SER A 43 4.65 0.01 11.08
CA SER A 43 3.43 0.48 11.74
C SER A 43 2.35 0.76 10.70
N LEU A 44 1.14 0.26 10.92
CA LEU A 44 -0.01 0.56 10.04
C LEU A 44 -0.46 2.03 10.21
N ARG A 45 -0.25 2.61 11.40
CA ARG A 45 -0.66 3.97 11.69
C ARG A 45 0.28 5.02 11.11
N THR A 46 1.59 4.83 11.25
CA THR A 46 2.59 5.85 10.88
C THR A 46 3.39 5.51 9.64
N GLY A 47 3.29 4.28 9.14
CA GLY A 47 4.12 3.79 8.04
C GLY A 47 5.60 3.61 8.38
N VAL A 48 6.02 3.91 9.60
CA VAL A 48 7.43 3.81 10.01
C VAL A 48 7.83 2.35 10.19
N GLY A 49 8.96 1.99 9.58
CA GLY A 49 9.59 0.68 9.76
C GLY A 49 10.34 0.61 11.08
N THR A 50 10.18 -0.49 11.81
CA THR A 50 10.93 -0.79 13.03
C THR A 50 11.40 -2.24 13.03
N GLU A 51 12.34 -2.54 13.90
CA GLU A 51 12.85 -3.89 14.08
C GLU A 51 12.80 -4.27 15.55
N TYR A 52 12.28 -5.47 15.82
CA TYR A 52 12.21 -5.98 17.19
C TYR A 52 12.70 -7.44 17.25
N LYS A 53 13.31 -7.81 18.38
CA LYS A 53 13.83 -9.16 18.65
C LYS A 53 12.96 -9.85 19.69
N PHE A 54 12.06 -10.70 19.20
CA PHE A 54 11.29 -11.59 20.07
C PHE A 54 12.13 -12.81 20.46
N ARG A 55 11.99 -13.29 21.69
CA ARG A 55 12.51 -14.62 22.05
C ARG A 55 11.67 -15.68 21.34
N SER A 56 12.27 -16.81 21.00
CA SER A 56 11.55 -17.90 20.28
C SER A 56 10.30 -18.37 21.04
N GLU A 57 10.30 -18.29 22.37
CA GLU A 57 9.21 -18.69 23.27
C GLU A 57 8.19 -17.56 23.55
N ASP A 58 8.46 -16.32 23.11
CA ASP A 58 7.54 -15.19 23.34
C ASP A 58 6.22 -15.42 22.60
N ARG A 59 5.14 -14.96 23.23
CA ARG A 59 3.81 -14.96 22.63
C ARG A 59 3.52 -13.57 22.08
N VAL A 60 3.04 -13.55 20.84
CA VAL A 60 2.72 -12.34 20.10
C VAL A 60 1.24 -12.37 19.76
N ASP A 61 0.54 -11.26 19.98
CA ASP A 61 -0.85 -11.12 19.60
C ASP A 61 -0.95 -10.87 18.09
N GLN A 62 -1.53 -11.83 17.38
CA GLN A 62 -1.87 -11.66 15.98
C GLN A 62 -3.18 -10.90 15.86
N ALA A 63 -3.19 -9.83 15.09
CA ALA A 63 -4.41 -9.13 14.70
C ALA A 63 -4.90 -9.66 13.34
N ILE A 64 -6.19 -9.93 13.27
CA ILE A 64 -6.86 -10.30 12.02
C ILE A 64 -7.62 -9.06 11.56
N LEU A 65 -7.28 -8.55 10.38
CA LEU A 65 -7.99 -7.45 9.77
C LEU A 65 -9.19 -7.98 8.98
N GLN A 66 -10.29 -7.24 9.06
CA GLN A 66 -11.43 -7.40 8.15
C GLN A 66 -11.26 -6.41 7.02
N THR A 67 -11.54 -6.82 5.79
CA THR A 67 -11.57 -5.93 4.64
C THR A 67 -12.99 -5.68 4.21
N ARG A 68 -13.31 -4.43 3.85
CA ARG A 68 -14.59 -4.05 3.25
C ARG A 68 -14.35 -3.25 1.99
N GLN A 69 -15.17 -3.48 0.98
CA GLN A 69 -15.16 -2.66 -0.22
C GLN A 69 -15.89 -1.35 0.05
N MET A 70 -15.16 -0.25 -0.09
CA MET A 70 -15.67 1.08 0.18
C MET A 70 -15.37 2.01 -0.99
N GLN A 71 -16.35 2.84 -1.33
CA GLN A 71 -16.20 3.85 -2.35
C GLN A 71 -15.58 5.11 -1.73
N TYR A 72 -14.49 5.59 -2.31
CA TYR A 72 -13.90 6.86 -1.92
C TYR A 72 -14.79 8.01 -2.41
N LEU A 73 -15.17 8.92 -1.53
CA LEU A 73 -16.06 10.03 -1.83
C LEU A 73 -15.30 11.33 -2.04
N TYR A 74 -14.69 11.83 -0.97
CA TYR A 74 -14.00 13.14 -0.98
C TYR A 74 -13.00 13.24 0.17
N ALA A 75 -12.15 14.28 0.08
CA ALA A 75 -11.26 14.70 1.16
C ALA A 75 -11.74 16.03 1.76
N GLU A 76 -11.58 16.15 3.06
CA GLU A 76 -11.74 17.41 3.81
C GLU A 76 -10.50 17.62 4.68
N GLY A 77 -9.58 18.47 4.23
CA GLY A 77 -8.25 18.59 4.82
C GLY A 77 -7.49 17.26 4.73
N ASP A 78 -7.01 16.76 5.86
CA ASP A 78 -6.30 15.51 5.97
C ASP A 78 -7.21 14.28 6.14
N MET A 79 -8.53 14.48 6.17
CA MET A 79 -9.51 13.41 6.35
C MET A 79 -10.12 13.00 5.02
N HIS A 80 -10.14 11.72 4.77
CA HIS A 80 -10.67 11.10 3.56
C HIS A 80 -11.89 10.26 3.91
N THR A 81 -13.01 10.51 3.25
CA THR A 81 -14.30 9.86 3.51
C THR A 81 -14.56 8.75 2.51
N PHE A 82 -14.87 7.58 3.04
CA PHE A 82 -15.22 6.38 2.32
C PHE A 82 -16.63 5.93 2.70
N MET A 83 -17.35 5.34 1.77
CA MET A 83 -18.70 4.80 1.96
C MET A 83 -18.69 3.31 1.66
N ASP A 84 -19.16 2.51 2.59
CA ASP A 84 -19.33 1.07 2.42
C ASP A 84 -20.33 0.80 1.29
N THR A 85 -19.98 -0.08 0.36
CA THR A 85 -20.80 -0.38 -0.83
C THR A 85 -22.01 -1.27 -0.51
N GLU A 86 -22.05 -1.90 0.66
CA GLU A 86 -23.12 -2.80 1.07
C GLU A 86 -24.16 -2.11 1.95
N ASN A 87 -23.71 -1.40 3.00
CA ASN A 87 -24.58 -0.79 4.00
C ASN A 87 -24.63 0.72 3.96
N TYR A 88 -23.84 1.37 3.06
CA TYR A 88 -23.74 2.82 2.88
C TYR A 88 -23.26 3.60 4.10
N GLU A 89 -22.70 2.92 5.09
CA GLU A 89 -22.06 3.58 6.23
C GLU A 89 -20.80 4.32 5.77
N GLN A 90 -20.61 5.52 6.32
CA GLN A 90 -19.43 6.33 6.01
C GLN A 90 -18.39 6.21 7.12
N MET A 91 -17.14 6.12 6.71
CA MET A 91 -15.98 6.10 7.59
C MET A 91 -14.93 7.08 7.08
N THR A 92 -14.16 7.65 7.99
CA THR A 92 -13.06 8.56 7.65
C THR A 92 -11.72 7.96 8.05
N LEU A 93 -10.73 8.16 7.17
CA LEU A 93 -9.33 7.84 7.42
C LEU A 93 -8.49 9.10 7.26
N SER A 94 -7.48 9.27 8.11
CA SER A 94 -6.49 10.33 7.90
C SER A 94 -5.54 9.98 6.75
N ALA A 95 -4.96 11.01 6.14
CA ALA A 95 -3.94 10.85 5.08
C ALA A 95 -2.78 9.94 5.53
N ASP A 96 -2.40 9.99 6.81
CA ASP A 96 -1.34 9.13 7.36
C ASP A 96 -1.66 7.63 7.28
N HIS A 97 -2.92 7.24 7.50
CA HIS A 97 -3.36 5.85 7.38
C HIS A 97 -3.42 5.36 5.92
N ILE A 98 -3.64 6.28 4.97
CA ILE A 98 -3.66 6.00 3.53
C ILE A 98 -2.23 5.96 2.99
N GLY A 99 -1.39 6.87 3.45
CA GLY A 99 0.03 6.95 3.13
C GLY A 99 0.30 7.09 1.64
N ASP A 100 1.20 6.27 1.13
CA ASP A 100 1.67 6.29 -0.27
C ASP A 100 0.60 6.02 -1.33
N LEU A 101 -0.59 5.55 -0.91
CA LEU A 101 -1.70 5.28 -1.83
C LEU A 101 -2.57 6.50 -2.11
N LEU A 102 -2.39 7.56 -1.32
CA LEU A 102 -3.17 8.80 -1.44
C LEU A 102 -3.23 9.35 -2.88
N PRO A 103 -2.11 9.43 -3.62
CA PRO A 103 -2.11 9.91 -5.01
C PRO A 103 -2.81 9.00 -6.02
N TYR A 104 -3.23 7.81 -5.61
CA TYR A 104 -3.95 6.86 -6.47
C TYR A 104 -5.44 6.77 -6.13
N LEU A 105 -5.90 7.55 -5.14
CA LEU A 105 -7.31 7.64 -4.79
C LEU A 105 -8.01 8.64 -5.70
N LEU A 106 -8.89 8.12 -6.55
CA LEU A 106 -9.78 8.95 -7.35
C LEU A 106 -11.21 8.91 -6.80
N PRO A 107 -11.97 10.02 -6.84
CA PRO A 107 -13.37 10.04 -6.43
C PRO A 107 -14.19 8.95 -7.12
N ASN A 108 -15.09 8.34 -6.38
CA ASN A 108 -15.96 7.23 -6.80
C ASN A 108 -15.25 5.88 -7.07
N HIS A 109 -13.93 5.77 -6.89
CA HIS A 109 -13.25 4.49 -6.97
C HIS A 109 -13.56 3.64 -5.73
N VAL A 110 -13.71 2.33 -5.95
CA VAL A 110 -13.88 1.35 -4.88
C VAL A 110 -12.51 0.82 -4.50
N VAL A 111 -12.22 0.88 -3.21
CA VAL A 111 -10.99 0.36 -2.60
C VAL A 111 -11.33 -0.58 -1.44
N GLU A 112 -10.41 -1.41 -1.04
CA GLU A 112 -10.55 -2.22 0.16
C GLU A 112 -10.03 -1.46 1.38
N VAL A 113 -10.92 -1.20 2.35
CA VAL A 113 -10.55 -0.60 3.64
C VAL A 113 -10.30 -1.71 4.63
N GLU A 114 -9.14 -1.66 5.27
CA GLU A 114 -8.74 -2.60 6.32
C GLU A 114 -9.28 -2.12 7.67
N LEU A 115 -9.99 -3.00 8.37
CA LEU A 115 -10.63 -2.73 9.66
C LEU A 115 -10.04 -3.64 10.75
N TYR A 116 -9.74 -3.06 11.89
CA TYR A 116 -9.41 -3.79 13.11
C TYR A 116 -10.41 -3.43 14.20
N GLU A 117 -11.11 -4.44 14.74
CA GLU A 117 -12.18 -4.25 15.74
C GLU A 117 -13.21 -3.18 15.32
N GLY A 118 -13.58 -3.18 14.04
CA GLY A 118 -14.55 -2.26 13.47
C GLY A 118 -14.03 -0.84 13.19
N LYS A 119 -12.76 -0.56 13.46
CA LYS A 119 -12.14 0.74 13.20
C LYS A 119 -11.26 0.67 11.95
N PRO A 120 -11.33 1.65 11.05
CA PRO A 120 -10.49 1.68 9.87
C PRO A 120 -9.04 1.97 10.28
N VAL A 121 -8.11 1.16 9.78
CA VAL A 121 -6.67 1.24 10.11
C VAL A 121 -5.79 1.45 8.88
N GLY A 122 -6.35 1.29 7.68
CA GLY A 122 -5.63 1.48 6.43
C GLY A 122 -6.49 1.13 5.23
N ILE A 123 -5.88 1.22 4.06
CA ILE A 123 -6.46 0.74 2.80
C ILE A 123 -5.49 -0.22 2.12
N SER A 124 -6.04 -1.22 1.44
CA SER A 124 -5.27 -2.06 0.54
C SER A 124 -5.17 -1.39 -0.82
N PRO A 125 -3.99 -1.42 -1.47
CA PRO A 125 -3.88 -0.88 -2.82
C PRO A 125 -4.83 -1.63 -3.76
N PRO A 126 -5.56 -0.91 -4.64
CA PRO A 126 -6.24 -1.57 -5.73
C PRO A 126 -5.20 -2.24 -6.64
N SER A 127 -5.58 -3.33 -7.30
CA SER A 127 -4.66 -4.05 -8.20
C SER A 127 -4.18 -3.16 -9.36
N THR A 128 -5.04 -2.27 -9.84
CA THR A 128 -4.71 -1.32 -10.91
C THR A 128 -5.54 -0.05 -10.79
N VAL A 129 -4.99 1.07 -11.30
CA VAL A 129 -5.69 2.35 -11.44
C VAL A 129 -5.42 2.91 -12.83
N ASP A 130 -6.47 3.42 -13.48
CA ASP A 130 -6.35 4.07 -14.79
C ASP A 130 -6.25 5.58 -14.58
N LEU A 131 -5.12 6.19 -15.01
CA LEU A 131 -4.80 7.60 -14.81
C LEU A 131 -4.41 8.25 -16.13
N GLU A 132 -4.77 9.53 -16.29
CA GLU A 132 -4.41 10.32 -17.48
C GLU A 132 -3.01 10.92 -17.34
N VAL A 133 -2.25 10.87 -18.44
CA VAL A 133 -0.94 11.51 -18.53
C VAL A 133 -1.13 12.98 -18.85
N ILE A 134 -0.72 13.86 -17.93
CA ILE A 134 -0.84 15.32 -18.08
C ILE A 134 0.45 15.99 -18.59
N ASP A 135 1.61 15.33 -18.42
CA ASP A 135 2.89 15.83 -18.88
C ASP A 135 3.86 14.68 -19.16
N THR A 136 4.55 14.72 -20.28
CA THR A 136 5.62 13.79 -20.65
C THR A 136 6.46 14.35 -21.80
N GLU A 137 7.68 13.83 -21.94
CA GLU A 137 8.55 14.19 -23.06
C GLU A 137 7.93 13.76 -24.40
N PRO A 138 8.13 14.53 -25.49
CA PRO A 138 7.69 14.16 -26.81
C PRO A 138 8.24 12.79 -27.23
N SER A 139 7.44 12.01 -27.94
CA SER A 139 7.93 10.76 -28.52
C SER A 139 8.97 11.06 -29.60
N MET A 140 10.19 10.56 -29.46
CA MET A 140 11.19 10.66 -30.54
C MET A 140 10.78 9.72 -31.67
N LYS A 141 10.57 10.28 -32.88
CA LYS A 141 10.38 9.49 -34.12
C LYS A 141 11.64 8.67 -34.36
N GLY A 142 11.52 7.35 -34.36
CA GLY A 142 12.62 6.41 -34.62
C GLY A 142 13.17 5.68 -33.39
N ALA A 143 12.59 5.84 -32.22
CA ALA A 143 12.92 5.02 -31.07
C ALA A 143 12.48 3.58 -31.32
N THR A 144 13.45 2.67 -31.42
CA THR A 144 13.21 1.21 -31.48
C THR A 144 12.59 0.70 -30.18
N ALA A 145 12.00 -0.49 -30.20
CA ALA A 145 11.35 -1.13 -29.04
C ALA A 145 12.27 -1.30 -27.82
N SER A 146 13.57 -1.07 -27.97
CA SER A 146 14.58 -1.01 -26.90
C SER A 146 14.83 0.40 -26.36
N ALA A 147 14.05 1.41 -26.79
CA ALA A 147 14.20 2.77 -26.30
C ALA A 147 13.84 2.85 -24.82
N SER A 148 14.65 3.61 -24.11
CA SER A 148 14.51 3.86 -22.68
C SER A 148 13.11 4.37 -22.31
N TYR A 149 12.54 3.87 -21.23
CA TYR A 149 11.35 4.46 -20.63
C TYR A 149 11.57 5.94 -20.37
N LYS A 150 10.52 6.73 -20.46
CA LYS A 150 10.54 8.18 -20.21
C LYS A 150 9.63 8.52 -19.04
N PRO A 151 9.90 9.61 -18.29
CA PRO A 151 9.05 10.06 -17.21
C PRO A 151 7.72 10.60 -17.77
N ALA A 152 6.62 10.25 -17.14
CA ALA A 152 5.31 10.80 -17.39
C ALA A 152 4.65 11.20 -16.07
N LYS A 153 4.16 12.43 -16.01
CA LYS A 153 3.39 12.94 -14.87
C LYS A 153 1.91 12.64 -15.10
N LEU A 154 1.29 12.04 -14.10
CA LEU A 154 -0.12 11.68 -14.11
C LEU A 154 -0.99 12.79 -13.50
N GLU A 155 -2.29 12.77 -13.76
CA GLU A 155 -3.27 13.76 -13.26
C GLU A 155 -3.26 13.93 -11.74
N THR A 156 -2.87 12.89 -11.01
CA THR A 156 -2.71 12.91 -9.55
C THR A 156 -1.39 13.51 -9.06
N GLY A 157 -0.51 13.92 -9.98
CA GLY A 157 0.79 14.49 -9.67
C GLY A 157 1.93 13.47 -9.53
N VAL A 158 1.64 12.17 -9.56
CA VAL A 158 2.65 11.10 -9.53
C VAL A 158 3.39 11.06 -10.86
N THR A 159 4.70 10.82 -10.79
CA THR A 159 5.54 10.58 -11.98
C THR A 159 5.94 9.11 -12.02
N ILE A 160 5.68 8.47 -13.16
CA ILE A 160 6.05 7.07 -13.42
C ILE A 160 6.88 6.98 -14.71
N GLN A 161 7.56 5.84 -14.88
CA GLN A 161 8.25 5.53 -16.12
C GLN A 161 7.30 4.85 -17.09
N VAL A 162 7.18 5.40 -18.32
CA VAL A 162 6.30 4.88 -19.37
C VAL A 162 7.07 4.61 -20.66
N PRO A 163 6.58 3.73 -21.54
CA PRO A 163 7.16 3.53 -22.86
C PRO A 163 7.17 4.82 -23.70
N PRO A 164 8.11 4.95 -24.67
CA PRO A 164 8.28 6.18 -25.43
C PRO A 164 7.08 6.57 -26.31
N PHE A 165 6.19 5.64 -26.62
CA PHE A 165 5.01 5.91 -27.44
C PHE A 165 3.85 6.58 -26.69
N VAL A 166 3.89 6.61 -25.36
CA VAL A 166 2.86 7.25 -24.51
C VAL A 166 2.93 8.76 -24.69
N GLN A 167 1.78 9.40 -24.84
CA GLN A 167 1.62 10.83 -25.07
C GLN A 167 0.77 11.50 -24.00
N ILE A 168 0.81 12.82 -23.95
CA ILE A 168 -0.09 13.62 -23.13
C ILE A 168 -1.54 13.36 -23.59
N GLY A 169 -2.45 13.15 -22.64
CA GLY A 169 -3.85 12.79 -22.88
C GLY A 169 -4.12 11.27 -22.99
N ASP A 170 -3.06 10.45 -23.03
CA ASP A 170 -3.25 9.00 -22.96
C ASP A 170 -3.65 8.57 -21.55
N LYS A 171 -4.60 7.63 -21.45
CA LYS A 171 -4.88 6.93 -20.20
C LYS A 171 -3.96 5.72 -20.07
N VAL A 172 -3.33 5.62 -18.94
CA VAL A 172 -2.40 4.52 -18.61
C VAL A 172 -2.88 3.77 -17.39
N ARG A 173 -2.79 2.45 -17.46
CA ARG A 173 -3.05 1.58 -16.31
C ARG A 173 -1.77 1.42 -15.52
N VAL A 174 -1.86 1.66 -14.23
CA VAL A 174 -0.74 1.68 -13.30
C VAL A 174 -1.00 0.68 -12.17
N ASP A 175 0.03 -0.01 -11.74
CA ASP A 175 0.05 -0.74 -10.47
C ASP A 175 0.45 0.23 -9.35
N PRO A 176 -0.47 0.57 -8.42
CA PRO A 176 -0.16 1.51 -7.34
C PRO A 176 0.84 0.96 -6.32
N ALA A 177 0.90 -0.36 -6.12
CA ALA A 177 1.80 -0.99 -5.15
C ALA A 177 3.25 -0.92 -5.63
N GLU A 178 3.48 -1.26 -6.91
CA GLU A 178 4.81 -1.25 -7.54
C GLU A 178 5.16 0.11 -8.20
N ARG A 179 4.17 1.01 -8.34
CA ARG A 179 4.29 2.30 -9.04
C ARG A 179 4.78 2.16 -10.47
N THR A 180 4.29 1.13 -11.17
CA THR A 180 4.73 0.77 -12.50
C THR A 180 3.61 0.91 -13.52
N TYR A 181 4.00 1.30 -14.75
CA TYR A 181 3.13 1.26 -15.91
C TYR A 181 2.85 -0.20 -16.31
N LEU A 182 1.60 -0.51 -16.58
CA LEU A 182 1.17 -1.82 -17.08
C LEU A 182 0.81 -1.76 -18.57
N GLU A 183 -0.13 -0.91 -18.93
CA GLU A 183 -0.61 -0.78 -20.32
C GLU A 183 -1.24 0.58 -20.58
N ARG A 184 -1.41 0.90 -21.86
CA ARG A 184 -2.21 2.03 -22.29
C ARG A 184 -3.67 1.58 -22.46
N VAL A 185 -4.57 2.28 -21.78
CA VAL A 185 -6.02 2.06 -21.90
C VAL A 185 -6.52 2.75 -23.18
N LYS A 186 -7.30 2.05 -23.97
CA LYS A 186 -7.90 2.58 -25.20
C LYS A 186 -9.21 3.27 -24.93
#